data_a2f4f7da9ff734c36cad6ae87da9324b
#
_entry.id   a2f4f7da9ff734c36cad6ae87da9324b
#
_cell.length_a   1.000
_cell.length_b   1.000
_cell.length_c   1.000
_cell.angle_alpha   90.00
_cell.angle_beta   90.00
_cell.angle_gamma   90.00
#
_symmetry.space_group_name_H-M   'P 1'
#
loop_
_entity.id
_entity.type
_entity.pdbx_description
1 polymer ?
#
loop_
_entity_poly.entity_id
_entity_poly.type
_entity_poly.pdbx_seq_one_letter_code
_entity_poly.pdbx_strand_id
1 'polypeptide(L)'
;MQILKKILYSALTCGFIFNLNIPANSTEREVKIYSGRHYNTDREVYKKFAEETGIKVRLIEAAGISLIERLKREGKNSQADLILLVDAARITNAAKSGLLQSIDSSSLEKDVPDNLKDPSKEWYALTRRVRVMVANPKVVDVNKIKDYTDLADPSLKGKVCLRNRKSPYNQSLVANQIVNKGELETKAWLSGMISNVSKPFFPGDISIVRAVSKKKCGVGIVNHYYVARMLAGVNGRRDALYAKKTSVITPTPAHVNISAGGVAKYANNKAEAVRLLEFLASPRGSKGLAAPTFEHPLNEVNQNQIVKNFGDFTPDKVTVDELGENNSLAIKMMKEAGWD
;
A
#
# COMPACT_ATOMS: atom_id res chain seq x y z
N MET A 1 -103.89 14.08 23.49
CA MET A 1 -103.36 14.86 22.41
C MET A 1 -101.91 14.89 22.64
N GLN A 2 -101.13 14.00 21.94
CA GLN A 2 -99.79 13.61 22.23
C GLN A 2 -98.81 14.34 21.29
N ILE A 3 -97.83 14.95 21.87
CA ILE A 3 -96.77 15.63 21.15
C ILE A 3 -95.57 14.65 21.08
N LEU A 4 -95.17 14.23 19.85
CA LEU A 4 -94.05 13.35 19.57
C LEU A 4 -92.75 14.17 19.58
N LYS A 5 -91.85 13.88 20.49
CA LYS A 5 -90.48 14.39 20.46
C LYS A 5 -89.61 13.50 19.58
N LYS A 6 -89.01 14.08 18.51
CA LYS A 6 -87.94 13.45 17.73
C LYS A 6 -86.57 13.71 18.39
N ILE A 7 -85.89 12.66 18.77
CA ILE A 7 -84.54 12.71 19.24
C ILE A 7 -83.57 12.43 18.04
N LEU A 8 -82.74 13.38 17.72
CA LEU A 8 -81.70 13.27 16.67
C LEU A 8 -80.44 12.69 17.33
N TYR A 9 -80.01 11.49 16.96
CA TYR A 9 -78.73 10.93 17.31
C TYR A 9 -77.69 11.36 16.27
N SER A 10 -76.79 12.22 16.70
CA SER A 10 -75.54 12.55 15.92
C SER A 10 -74.49 11.49 16.24
N ALA A 11 -74.19 10.64 15.29
CA ALA A 11 -73.04 9.69 15.39
C ALA A 11 -71.76 10.37 15.01
N LEU A 12 -70.93 10.65 16.02
CA LEU A 12 -69.56 11.17 15.86
C LEU A 12 -68.64 9.98 15.51
N THR A 13 -68.31 9.79 14.24
CA THR A 13 -67.33 8.81 13.80
C THR A 13 -65.94 9.40 14.03
N CYS A 14 -65.27 8.98 15.11
CA CYS A 14 -63.87 9.28 15.41
C CYS A 14 -63.00 8.38 14.53
N GLY A 15 -62.51 8.93 13.42
CA GLY A 15 -61.54 8.23 12.54
C GLY A 15 -60.18 8.12 13.24
N PHE A 16 -59.87 6.95 13.75
CA PHE A 16 -58.49 6.61 14.18
C PHE A 16 -57.62 6.44 12.93
N ILE A 17 -56.82 7.47 12.63
CA ILE A 17 -55.70 7.34 11.65
C ILE A 17 -54.60 6.54 12.33
N PHE A 18 -54.55 5.25 12.05
CA PHE A 18 -53.40 4.41 12.38
C PHE A 18 -52.23 4.85 11.49
N ASN A 19 -51.32 5.67 12.03
CA ASN A 19 -50.02 5.87 11.45
C ASN A 19 -49.24 4.54 11.57
N LEU A 20 -49.29 3.71 10.54
CA LEU A 20 -48.39 2.60 10.35
C LEU A 20 -47.00 3.18 10.14
N ASN A 21 -46.24 3.37 11.22
CA ASN A 21 -44.81 3.47 11.17
C ASN A 21 -44.27 2.11 10.67
N ILE A 22 -44.20 1.94 9.35
CA ILE A 22 -43.41 0.86 8.75
C ILE A 22 -41.98 1.19 9.12
N PRO A 23 -41.30 0.39 9.95
CA PRO A 23 -39.88 0.58 10.15
C PRO A 23 -39.24 0.44 8.78
N ALA A 24 -38.64 1.52 8.27
CA ALA A 24 -37.76 1.44 7.11
C ALA A 24 -36.68 0.44 7.50
N ASN A 25 -36.77 -0.77 6.95
CA ASN A 25 -35.75 -1.78 7.07
C ASN A 25 -34.54 -1.22 6.30
N SER A 26 -33.77 -0.33 6.94
CA SER A 26 -32.54 0.16 6.37
C SER A 26 -31.63 -1.05 6.31
N THR A 27 -31.54 -1.69 5.16
CA THR A 27 -30.48 -2.67 4.89
C THR A 27 -29.19 -2.01 5.29
N GLU A 28 -28.54 -2.57 6.31
CA GLU A 28 -27.31 -2.04 6.85
C GLU A 28 -26.28 -1.94 5.73
N ARG A 29 -25.87 -0.70 5.37
CA ARG A 29 -24.89 -0.49 4.30
C ARG A 29 -23.54 -1.00 4.77
N GLU A 30 -22.91 -1.82 3.95
CA GLU A 30 -21.59 -2.36 4.25
C GLU A 30 -20.69 -2.36 3.02
N VAL A 31 -19.39 -2.41 3.24
CA VAL A 31 -18.36 -2.60 2.22
C VAL A 31 -17.38 -3.68 2.69
N LYS A 32 -17.11 -4.66 1.83
CA LYS A 32 -16.20 -5.78 2.10
C LYS A 32 -14.87 -5.55 1.43
N ILE A 33 -13.81 -5.45 2.24
CA ILE A 33 -12.44 -5.22 1.77
C ILE A 33 -11.66 -6.52 1.80
N TYR A 34 -10.99 -6.84 0.69
CA TYR A 34 -9.89 -7.80 0.66
C TYR A 34 -8.57 -7.03 0.74
N SER A 35 -7.88 -7.09 1.88
CA SER A 35 -6.70 -6.29 2.15
C SER A 35 -5.42 -7.10 2.24
N GLY A 36 -4.45 -6.74 1.41
CA GLY A 36 -3.06 -7.16 1.52
C GLY A 36 -2.21 -6.26 2.44
N ARG A 37 -2.81 -5.23 3.04
CA ARG A 37 -2.21 -4.43 4.10
C ARG A 37 -2.50 -5.11 5.43
N HIS A 38 -1.48 -5.25 6.28
CA HIS A 38 -1.58 -5.98 7.56
C HIS A 38 -1.27 -5.05 8.74
N TYR A 39 -1.79 -3.82 8.70
CA TYR A 39 -1.57 -2.86 9.76
C TYR A 39 -2.82 -2.71 10.63
N ASN A 40 -2.72 -3.08 11.91
CA ASN A 40 -3.84 -2.89 12.85
C ASN A 40 -4.28 -1.43 12.94
N THR A 41 -3.38 -0.50 12.67
CA THR A 41 -3.66 0.95 12.65
C THR A 41 -4.63 1.38 11.55
N ASP A 42 -4.73 0.63 10.45
CA ASP A 42 -5.68 0.90 9.38
C ASP A 42 -7.14 0.81 9.87
N ARG A 43 -7.40 -0.01 10.91
CA ARG A 43 -8.74 -0.19 11.50
C ARG A 43 -9.32 1.11 12.08
N GLU A 44 -8.47 2.01 12.59
CA GLU A 44 -8.92 3.32 13.07
C GLU A 44 -9.41 4.21 11.92
N VAL A 45 -8.80 4.09 10.74
CA VAL A 45 -9.23 4.81 9.54
C VAL A 45 -10.59 4.28 9.05
N TYR A 46 -10.75 2.97 9.03
CA TYR A 46 -12.03 2.34 8.68
C TYR A 46 -13.14 2.67 9.67
N LYS A 47 -12.83 2.73 10.96
CA LYS A 47 -13.77 3.13 12.01
C LYS A 47 -14.26 4.56 11.80
N LYS A 48 -13.36 5.50 11.53
CA LYS A 48 -13.71 6.90 11.22
C LYS A 48 -14.63 7.00 9.99
N PHE A 49 -14.31 6.26 8.93
CA PHE A 49 -15.17 6.19 7.77
C PHE A 49 -16.59 5.69 8.12
N ALA A 50 -16.68 4.62 8.92
CA ALA A 50 -17.97 4.06 9.32
C ALA A 50 -18.77 5.04 10.20
N GLU A 51 -18.13 5.75 11.13
CA GLU A 51 -18.75 6.78 11.98
C GLU A 51 -19.30 7.95 11.16
N GLU A 52 -18.60 8.36 10.11
CA GLU A 52 -19.00 9.52 9.29
C GLU A 52 -20.06 9.17 8.23
N THR A 53 -20.08 7.94 7.76
CA THR A 53 -20.92 7.56 6.61
C THR A 53 -22.06 6.61 6.96
N GLY A 54 -22.00 5.97 8.13
CA GLY A 54 -22.90 4.88 8.51
C GLY A 54 -22.67 3.59 7.69
N ILE A 55 -21.55 3.49 6.94
CA ILE A 55 -21.22 2.31 6.13
C ILE A 55 -20.29 1.40 6.94
N LYS A 56 -20.72 0.18 7.25
CA LYS A 56 -19.86 -0.79 7.94
C LYS A 56 -18.74 -1.31 7.04
N VAL A 57 -17.54 -1.43 7.60
CA VAL A 57 -16.39 -2.01 6.90
C VAL A 57 -16.17 -3.44 7.39
N ARG A 58 -16.22 -4.39 6.46
CA ARG A 58 -15.87 -5.80 6.69
C ARG A 58 -14.51 -6.09 6.07
N LEU A 59 -13.57 -6.52 6.90
CA LEU A 59 -12.18 -6.69 6.49
C LEU A 59 -11.79 -8.17 6.45
N ILE A 60 -11.25 -8.60 5.31
CA ILE A 60 -10.60 -9.89 5.12
C ILE A 60 -9.13 -9.63 4.74
N GLU A 61 -8.22 -10.09 5.60
CA GLU A 61 -6.78 -9.88 5.44
C GLU A 61 -6.09 -11.18 5.01
N ALA A 62 -5.28 -11.09 3.98
CA ALA A 62 -4.40 -12.18 3.53
C ALA A 62 -3.22 -11.63 2.71
N ALA A 63 -2.25 -12.48 2.37
CA ALA A 63 -1.18 -12.08 1.46
C ALA A 63 -1.76 -11.62 0.12
N GLY A 64 -1.26 -10.50 -0.43
CA GLY A 64 -1.86 -9.87 -1.63
C GLY A 64 -1.97 -10.81 -2.83
N ILE A 65 -0.98 -11.70 -3.04
CA ILE A 65 -1.05 -12.70 -4.11
C ILE A 65 -2.18 -13.71 -3.88
N SER A 66 -2.40 -14.14 -2.63
CA SER A 66 -3.49 -15.05 -2.26
C SER A 66 -4.86 -14.41 -2.47
N LEU A 67 -4.97 -13.10 -2.26
CA LEU A 67 -6.21 -12.35 -2.53
C LEU A 67 -6.50 -12.26 -4.02
N ILE A 68 -5.49 -12.04 -4.87
CA ILE A 68 -5.63 -12.02 -6.32
C ILE A 68 -6.12 -13.39 -6.81
N GLU A 69 -5.48 -14.49 -6.37
CA GLU A 69 -5.89 -15.84 -6.76
C GLU A 69 -7.28 -16.20 -6.19
N ARG A 70 -7.62 -15.68 -5.03
CA ARG A 70 -8.96 -15.84 -4.46
C ARG A 70 -10.01 -15.15 -5.33
N LEU A 71 -9.79 -13.90 -5.73
CA LEU A 71 -10.69 -13.16 -6.62
C LEU A 71 -10.89 -13.87 -7.96
N LYS A 72 -9.80 -14.38 -8.57
CA LYS A 72 -9.87 -15.16 -9.81
C LYS A 72 -10.77 -16.39 -9.66
N ARG A 73 -10.59 -17.14 -8.57
CA ARG A 73 -11.35 -18.36 -8.31
C ARG A 73 -12.82 -18.10 -7.96
N GLU A 74 -13.10 -17.05 -7.20
CA GLU A 74 -14.46 -16.66 -6.81
C GLU A 74 -15.25 -16.08 -8.01
N GLY A 75 -14.57 -15.37 -8.91
CA GLY A 75 -15.20 -14.78 -10.09
C GLY A 75 -16.42 -13.92 -9.75
N LYS A 76 -17.55 -14.20 -10.39
CA LYS A 76 -18.82 -13.48 -10.14
C LYS A 76 -19.40 -13.70 -8.75
N ASN A 77 -18.97 -14.73 -8.04
CA ASN A 77 -19.42 -15.04 -6.68
C ASN A 77 -18.53 -14.40 -5.60
N SER A 78 -17.59 -13.55 -6.00
CA SER A 78 -16.72 -12.87 -5.04
C SER A 78 -17.51 -11.99 -4.10
N GLN A 79 -17.11 -11.99 -2.82
CA GLN A 79 -17.68 -11.13 -1.80
C GLN A 79 -16.90 -9.80 -1.67
N ALA A 80 -15.81 -9.62 -2.41
CA ALA A 80 -15.01 -8.40 -2.33
C ALA A 80 -15.72 -7.24 -3.05
N ASP A 81 -15.86 -6.12 -2.37
CA ASP A 81 -16.26 -4.86 -2.97
C ASP A 81 -15.04 -4.00 -3.31
N LEU A 82 -14.03 -4.01 -2.43
CA LEU A 82 -12.79 -3.28 -2.59
C LEU A 82 -11.59 -4.21 -2.37
N ILE A 83 -10.55 -4.08 -3.17
CA ILE A 83 -9.25 -4.75 -2.92
C ILE A 83 -8.20 -3.70 -2.61
N LEU A 84 -7.41 -3.94 -1.55
CA LEU A 84 -6.25 -3.14 -1.17
C LEU A 84 -4.99 -3.99 -1.31
N LEU A 85 -4.07 -3.56 -2.15
CA LEU A 85 -2.82 -4.27 -2.42
C LEU A 85 -1.61 -3.41 -2.09
N VAL A 86 -0.56 -4.10 -1.67
CA VAL A 86 0.75 -3.50 -1.39
C VAL A 86 1.68 -3.86 -2.51
N ASP A 87 2.27 -2.85 -3.14
CA ASP A 87 3.17 -2.91 -4.28
C ASP A 87 2.50 -2.72 -5.66
N ALA A 88 3.18 -1.92 -6.50
CA ALA A 88 2.76 -1.58 -7.86
C ALA A 88 2.43 -2.80 -8.70
N ALA A 89 3.35 -3.78 -8.76
CA ALA A 89 3.17 -4.96 -9.60
C ALA A 89 1.92 -5.79 -9.24
N ARG A 90 1.47 -5.75 -7.99
CA ARG A 90 0.28 -6.50 -7.57
C ARG A 90 -1.00 -5.83 -8.03
N ILE A 91 -1.10 -4.51 -7.88
CA ILE A 91 -2.30 -3.79 -8.28
C ILE A 91 -2.46 -3.76 -9.79
N THR A 92 -1.37 -3.54 -10.53
CA THR A 92 -1.38 -3.61 -12.00
C THR A 92 -1.68 -5.02 -12.51
N ASN A 93 -1.18 -6.07 -11.83
CA ASN A 93 -1.55 -7.45 -12.16
C ASN A 93 -3.05 -7.72 -11.93
N ALA A 94 -3.64 -7.19 -10.86
CA ALA A 94 -5.07 -7.32 -10.61
C ALA A 94 -5.89 -6.64 -11.72
N ALA A 95 -5.52 -5.43 -12.14
CA ALA A 95 -6.14 -4.71 -13.25
C ALA A 95 -6.00 -5.48 -14.57
N LYS A 96 -4.77 -5.86 -14.96
CA LYS A 96 -4.49 -6.64 -16.20
C LYS A 96 -5.21 -8.01 -16.22
N SER A 97 -5.51 -8.57 -15.05
CA SER A 97 -6.29 -9.82 -14.93
C SER A 97 -7.81 -9.58 -14.99
N GLY A 98 -8.28 -8.36 -15.22
CA GLY A 98 -9.71 -8.00 -15.29
C GLY A 98 -10.45 -8.19 -13.96
N LEU A 99 -9.75 -8.05 -12.83
CA LEU A 99 -10.33 -8.23 -11.49
C LEU A 99 -10.88 -6.93 -10.89
N LEU A 100 -10.60 -5.80 -11.53
CA LEU A 100 -11.03 -4.48 -11.14
C LEU A 100 -12.02 -3.90 -12.15
N GLN A 101 -12.68 -2.83 -11.79
CA GLN A 101 -13.53 -2.07 -12.69
C GLN A 101 -13.17 -0.59 -12.67
N SER A 102 -13.35 0.07 -13.79
CA SER A 102 -13.14 1.51 -13.92
C SER A 102 -14.14 2.30 -13.07
N ILE A 103 -13.64 3.38 -12.46
CA ILE A 103 -14.40 4.26 -11.58
C ILE A 103 -14.27 5.69 -12.10
N ASP A 104 -15.39 6.34 -12.34
CA ASP A 104 -15.41 7.76 -12.62
C ASP A 104 -15.67 8.53 -11.32
N SER A 105 -14.63 9.18 -10.79
CA SER A 105 -14.67 9.96 -9.54
C SER A 105 -13.78 11.18 -9.65
N SER A 106 -14.41 12.34 -9.63
CA SER A 106 -13.69 13.63 -9.63
C SER A 106 -12.82 13.83 -8.39
N SER A 107 -13.21 13.27 -7.26
CA SER A 107 -12.42 13.31 -6.02
C SER A 107 -11.13 12.52 -6.15
N LEU A 108 -11.19 11.30 -6.67
CA LEU A 108 -9.99 10.47 -6.90
C LEU A 108 -9.06 11.09 -7.94
N GLU A 109 -9.62 11.62 -9.03
CA GLU A 109 -8.83 12.31 -10.06
C GLU A 109 -8.09 13.54 -9.53
N LYS A 110 -8.70 14.26 -8.59
CA LYS A 110 -8.12 15.45 -7.96
C LYS A 110 -7.08 15.10 -6.89
N ASP A 111 -7.39 14.13 -6.03
CA ASP A 111 -6.62 13.88 -4.81
C ASP A 111 -5.41 12.97 -5.05
N VAL A 112 -5.44 12.11 -6.09
CA VAL A 112 -4.36 11.18 -6.41
C VAL A 112 -3.52 11.72 -7.57
N PRO A 113 -2.19 11.89 -7.41
CA PRO A 113 -1.29 12.32 -8.48
C PRO A 113 -1.34 11.40 -9.71
N ASP A 114 -1.17 11.95 -10.90
CA ASP A 114 -1.34 11.23 -12.18
C ASP A 114 -0.41 10.02 -12.32
N ASN A 115 0.82 10.11 -11.82
CA ASN A 115 1.77 9.00 -11.83
C ASN A 115 1.49 7.93 -10.78
N LEU A 116 0.48 8.12 -9.92
CA LEU A 116 0.09 7.23 -8.83
C LEU A 116 -1.33 6.67 -8.97
N LYS A 117 -1.92 6.76 -10.16
CA LYS A 117 -3.23 6.19 -10.49
C LYS A 117 -3.20 5.49 -11.84
N ASP A 118 -4.18 4.65 -12.07
CA ASP A 118 -4.33 3.92 -13.32
C ASP A 118 -4.89 4.81 -14.44
N PRO A 119 -4.28 4.85 -15.62
CA PRO A 119 -4.83 5.58 -16.77
C PRO A 119 -6.25 5.13 -17.15
N SER A 120 -6.58 3.85 -16.93
CA SER A 120 -7.92 3.28 -17.15
C SER A 120 -8.86 3.47 -15.95
N LYS A 121 -8.43 4.17 -14.90
CA LYS A 121 -9.20 4.47 -13.69
C LYS A 121 -9.64 3.23 -12.90
N GLU A 122 -8.90 2.12 -12.95
CA GLU A 122 -9.25 0.89 -12.26
C GLU A 122 -8.66 0.81 -10.84
N TRP A 123 -7.55 1.55 -10.57
CA TRP A 123 -6.95 1.62 -9.24
C TRP A 123 -6.34 3.00 -8.95
N TYR A 124 -6.21 3.28 -7.64
CA TYR A 124 -5.67 4.53 -7.12
C TYR A 124 -4.74 4.24 -5.94
N ALA A 125 -3.60 4.94 -5.87
CA ALA A 125 -2.71 4.85 -4.73
C ALA A 125 -3.36 5.42 -3.46
N LEU A 126 -2.90 4.93 -2.32
CA LEU A 126 -3.36 5.34 -0.98
C LEU A 126 -2.22 5.87 -0.11
N THR A 127 -1.05 5.27 -0.22
CA THR A 127 0.17 5.67 0.48
C THR A 127 1.40 5.40 -0.38
N ARG A 128 2.51 6.09 -0.07
CA ARG A 128 3.81 5.92 -0.75
C ARG A 128 4.86 5.41 0.21
N ARG A 129 5.83 4.71 -0.33
CA ARG A 129 7.03 4.28 0.38
C ARG A 129 8.26 4.41 -0.50
N VAL A 130 9.41 4.68 0.11
CA VAL A 130 10.68 4.88 -0.57
C VAL A 130 11.60 3.70 -0.27
N ARG A 131 12.28 3.18 -1.29
CA ARG A 131 13.40 2.24 -1.11
C ARG A 131 14.63 3.04 -0.74
N VAL A 132 15.20 2.76 0.41
CA VAL A 132 16.41 3.40 0.91
C VAL A 132 17.51 2.35 1.11
N MET A 133 18.72 2.80 1.27
CA MET A 133 19.81 1.95 1.71
C MET A 133 20.08 2.19 3.20
N VAL A 134 20.38 1.12 3.94
CA VAL A 134 20.89 1.20 5.30
C VAL A 134 22.32 0.74 5.32
N ALA A 135 23.21 1.54 5.90
CA ALA A 135 24.64 1.26 5.90
C ALA A 135 25.22 1.34 7.31
N ASN A 136 26.24 0.54 7.60
CA ASN A 136 27.02 0.63 8.83
C ASN A 136 28.31 1.41 8.56
N PRO A 137 28.46 2.66 9.07
CA PRO A 137 29.63 3.50 8.79
C PRO A 137 30.96 2.93 9.33
N LYS A 138 30.88 1.88 10.17
CA LYS A 138 32.08 1.16 10.65
C LYS A 138 32.50 0.02 9.70
N VAL A 139 31.78 -0.23 8.61
CA VAL A 139 32.06 -1.32 7.64
C VAL A 139 32.24 -0.79 6.22
N VAL A 140 31.47 0.24 5.85
CA VAL A 140 31.54 0.88 4.53
C VAL A 140 31.59 2.39 4.66
N ASP A 141 32.22 3.05 3.71
CA ASP A 141 32.19 4.51 3.61
C ASP A 141 30.83 4.95 3.05
N VAL A 142 29.98 5.49 3.90
CA VAL A 142 28.63 5.92 3.55
C VAL A 142 28.60 7.07 2.54
N ASN A 143 29.68 7.86 2.44
CA ASN A 143 29.75 8.99 1.52
C ASN A 143 29.96 8.54 0.06
N LYS A 144 30.43 7.31 -0.15
CA LYS A 144 30.61 6.69 -1.46
C LYS A 144 29.35 5.98 -1.98
N ILE A 145 28.31 5.87 -1.17
CA ILE A 145 27.06 5.18 -1.52
C ILE A 145 25.95 6.25 -1.62
N LYS A 146 25.55 6.59 -2.83
CA LYS A 146 24.55 7.64 -3.11
C LYS A 146 23.35 7.11 -3.87
N ASP A 147 23.53 6.10 -4.73
CA ASP A 147 22.52 5.50 -5.57
C ASP A 147 22.56 3.96 -5.48
N TYR A 148 21.53 3.30 -5.95
CA TYR A 148 21.44 1.84 -6.01
C TYR A 148 22.57 1.24 -6.86
N THR A 149 23.02 1.96 -7.89
CA THR A 149 24.10 1.52 -8.79
C THR A 149 25.44 1.39 -8.08
N ASP A 150 25.67 2.16 -7.03
CA ASP A 150 26.93 2.09 -6.25
C ASP A 150 27.09 0.72 -5.55
N LEU A 151 26.00 -0.03 -5.37
CA LEU A 151 26.07 -1.37 -4.78
C LEU A 151 26.75 -2.40 -5.69
N ALA A 152 27.00 -2.06 -6.95
CA ALA A 152 27.77 -2.88 -7.88
C ALA A 152 29.29 -2.62 -7.79
N ASP A 153 29.74 -1.63 -7.02
CA ASP A 153 31.17 -1.33 -6.84
C ASP A 153 31.90 -2.54 -6.23
N PRO A 154 32.98 -3.06 -6.85
CA PRO A 154 33.73 -4.20 -6.36
C PRO A 154 34.32 -4.05 -4.93
N SER A 155 34.50 -2.82 -4.44
CA SER A 155 34.97 -2.54 -3.06
C SER A 155 33.93 -3.00 -2.00
N LEU A 156 32.67 -3.25 -2.43
CA LEU A 156 31.60 -3.76 -1.59
C LEU A 156 31.49 -5.30 -1.61
N LYS A 157 32.45 -6.01 -2.19
CA LYS A 157 32.46 -7.49 -2.22
C LYS A 157 32.25 -8.10 -0.84
N GLY A 158 31.22 -8.95 -0.70
CA GLY A 158 30.84 -9.56 0.57
C GLY A 158 30.21 -8.62 1.59
N LYS A 159 29.89 -7.36 1.20
CA LYS A 159 29.35 -6.34 2.12
C LYS A 159 27.91 -5.93 1.82
N VAL A 160 27.27 -6.47 0.78
CA VAL A 160 25.89 -6.16 0.42
C VAL A 160 24.93 -7.20 1.00
N CYS A 161 23.87 -6.75 1.68
CA CYS A 161 22.80 -7.60 2.16
C CYS A 161 21.50 -7.31 1.38
N LEU A 162 20.91 -8.34 0.83
CA LEU A 162 19.65 -8.23 0.10
C LEU A 162 18.59 -9.20 0.64
N ARG A 163 17.34 -8.80 0.51
CA ARG A 163 16.20 -9.68 0.69
C ARG A 163 16.11 -10.64 -0.50
N ASN A 164 15.51 -11.83 -0.31
CA ASN A 164 15.31 -12.80 -1.38
C ASN A 164 14.50 -12.22 -2.56
N ARG A 165 14.66 -12.81 -3.75
CA ARG A 165 14.03 -12.41 -5.01
C ARG A 165 12.50 -12.41 -4.99
N LYS A 166 11.88 -13.23 -4.14
CA LYS A 166 10.41 -13.30 -4.00
C LYS A 166 9.80 -12.02 -3.44
N SER A 167 10.62 -11.09 -2.94
CA SER A 167 10.15 -9.79 -2.45
C SER A 167 9.62 -8.94 -3.60
N PRO A 168 8.34 -8.53 -3.61
CA PRO A 168 7.80 -7.65 -4.63
C PRO A 168 8.55 -6.30 -4.65
N TYR A 169 9.03 -5.84 -3.50
CA TYR A 169 9.78 -4.57 -3.41
C TYR A 169 11.09 -4.58 -4.19
N ASN A 170 11.78 -5.73 -4.23
CA ASN A 170 12.98 -5.88 -5.04
C ASN A 170 12.64 -5.99 -6.52
N GLN A 171 11.56 -6.70 -6.85
CA GLN A 171 11.07 -6.82 -8.22
C GLN A 171 10.71 -5.46 -8.79
N SER A 172 9.97 -4.64 -8.04
CA SER A 172 9.63 -3.28 -8.45
C SER A 172 10.85 -2.37 -8.56
N LEU A 173 11.86 -2.51 -7.67
CA LEU A 173 13.10 -1.74 -7.80
C LEU A 173 13.87 -2.11 -9.09
N VAL A 174 13.93 -3.39 -9.43
CA VAL A 174 14.60 -3.82 -10.67
C VAL A 174 13.80 -3.36 -11.89
N ALA A 175 12.46 -3.45 -11.86
CA ALA A 175 11.60 -2.88 -12.91
C ALA A 175 11.85 -1.37 -13.09
N ASN A 176 12.00 -0.64 -11.98
CA ASN A 176 12.34 0.77 -11.99
C ASN A 176 13.70 1.05 -12.65
N GLN A 177 14.73 0.23 -12.37
CA GLN A 177 16.04 0.39 -13.02
C GLN A 177 15.97 0.08 -14.53
N ILE A 178 15.15 -0.90 -14.94
CA ILE A 178 14.92 -1.20 -16.36
C ILE A 178 14.33 0.02 -17.09
N VAL A 179 13.33 0.69 -16.51
CA VAL A 179 12.72 1.88 -17.11
C VAL A 179 13.71 3.05 -17.16
N ASN A 180 14.43 3.29 -16.06
CA ASN A 180 15.35 4.45 -15.99
C ASN A 180 16.64 4.28 -16.78
N LYS A 181 17.17 3.06 -16.90
CA LYS A 181 18.54 2.78 -17.41
C LYS A 181 18.58 1.83 -18.59
N GLY A 182 17.45 1.17 -18.91
CA GLY A 182 17.40 0.11 -19.92
C GLY A 182 17.91 -1.24 -19.41
N GLU A 183 17.67 -2.28 -20.22
CA GLU A 183 17.99 -3.67 -19.86
C GLU A 183 19.48 -3.92 -19.70
N LEU A 184 20.31 -3.38 -20.60
CA LEU A 184 21.74 -3.64 -20.61
C LEU A 184 22.43 -3.14 -19.34
N GLU A 185 22.20 -1.88 -18.97
CA GLU A 185 22.77 -1.29 -17.77
C GLU A 185 22.24 -1.93 -16.51
N THR A 186 20.93 -2.24 -16.48
CA THR A 186 20.32 -2.95 -15.35
C THR A 186 20.89 -4.34 -15.17
N LYS A 187 21.19 -5.07 -16.27
CA LYS A 187 21.83 -6.38 -16.21
C LYS A 187 23.27 -6.28 -15.65
N ALA A 188 24.03 -5.29 -16.09
CA ALA A 188 25.37 -5.04 -15.58
C ALA A 188 25.34 -4.70 -14.07
N TRP A 189 24.44 -3.81 -13.66
CA TRP A 189 24.23 -3.46 -12.25
C TRP A 189 23.85 -4.67 -11.41
N LEU A 190 22.88 -5.48 -11.85
CA LEU A 190 22.47 -6.70 -11.14
C LEU A 190 23.64 -7.66 -10.95
N SER A 191 24.41 -7.91 -12.01
CA SER A 191 25.57 -8.81 -11.96
C SER A 191 26.59 -8.31 -10.93
N GLY A 192 26.95 -7.03 -10.97
CA GLY A 192 27.89 -6.42 -10.03
C GLY A 192 27.38 -6.47 -8.59
N MET A 193 26.14 -6.02 -8.36
CA MET A 193 25.54 -6.01 -7.02
C MET A 193 25.43 -7.43 -6.43
N ILE A 194 25.00 -8.43 -7.22
CA ILE A 194 24.87 -9.80 -6.74
C ILE A 194 26.22 -10.43 -6.43
N SER A 195 27.27 -10.09 -7.18
CA SER A 195 28.66 -10.53 -6.87
C SER A 195 29.16 -10.00 -5.53
N ASN A 196 28.58 -8.89 -5.04
CA ASN A 196 28.94 -8.26 -3.78
C ASN A 196 28.11 -8.74 -2.58
N VAL A 197 27.11 -9.63 -2.81
CA VAL A 197 26.20 -10.09 -1.75
C VAL A 197 26.90 -10.98 -0.73
N SER A 198 26.72 -10.63 0.55
CA SER A 198 26.97 -11.54 1.67
C SER A 198 25.80 -12.50 1.82
N LYS A 199 26.00 -13.75 1.45
CA LYS A 199 24.93 -14.78 1.57
C LYS A 199 24.73 -15.26 3.02
N PRO A 200 23.54 -15.77 3.38
CA PRO A 200 22.38 -15.99 2.52
C PRO A 200 21.54 -14.72 2.32
N PHE A 201 20.60 -14.75 1.33
CA PHE A 201 19.57 -13.72 1.19
C PHE A 201 18.60 -13.73 2.36
N PHE A 202 18.12 -12.56 2.75
CA PHE A 202 17.28 -12.38 3.93
C PHE A 202 15.77 -12.52 3.62
N PRO A 203 14.96 -12.97 4.59
CA PRO A 203 13.51 -13.10 4.40
C PRO A 203 12.76 -11.75 4.46
N GLY A 204 13.35 -10.71 5.06
CA GLY A 204 12.69 -9.43 5.24
C GLY A 204 13.64 -8.28 5.55
N ASP A 205 13.13 -7.07 5.39
CA ASP A 205 13.88 -5.81 5.53
C ASP A 205 14.42 -5.62 6.97
N ILE A 206 13.63 -5.94 8.00
CA ILE A 206 14.08 -5.89 9.40
C ILE A 206 15.31 -6.79 9.63
N SER A 207 15.35 -7.96 8.98
CA SER A 207 16.48 -8.87 9.09
C SER A 207 17.76 -8.27 8.46
N ILE A 208 17.62 -7.49 7.39
CA ILE A 208 18.72 -6.76 6.77
C ILE A 208 19.25 -5.69 7.72
N VAL A 209 18.39 -4.85 8.31
CA VAL A 209 18.82 -3.82 9.27
C VAL A 209 19.58 -4.44 10.45
N ARG A 210 19.09 -5.58 10.98
CA ARG A 210 19.77 -6.33 12.03
C ARG A 210 21.15 -6.85 11.58
N ALA A 211 21.26 -7.35 10.34
CA ALA A 211 22.52 -7.88 9.80
C ALA A 211 23.55 -6.78 9.60
N VAL A 212 23.15 -5.65 8.99
CA VAL A 212 23.99 -4.45 8.81
C VAL A 212 24.46 -3.92 10.18
N SER A 213 23.56 -3.79 11.13
CA SER A 213 23.90 -3.36 12.50
C SER A 213 24.92 -4.26 13.18
N LYS A 214 24.84 -5.58 12.93
CA LYS A 214 25.76 -6.60 13.49
C LYS A 214 27.03 -6.79 12.66
N LYS A 215 27.26 -5.95 11.64
CA LYS A 215 28.42 -6.03 10.74
C LYS A 215 28.53 -7.35 9.95
N LYS A 216 27.42 -8.08 9.76
CA LYS A 216 27.37 -9.25 8.87
C LYS A 216 27.49 -8.85 7.40
N CYS A 217 27.12 -7.62 7.09
CA CYS A 217 27.33 -6.89 5.85
C CYS A 217 27.48 -5.40 6.17
N GLY A 218 27.85 -4.60 5.18
CA GLY A 218 28.05 -3.16 5.34
C GLY A 218 26.86 -2.31 4.93
N VAL A 219 26.09 -2.77 3.92
CA VAL A 219 24.96 -2.04 3.35
C VAL A 219 23.87 -2.99 2.90
N GLY A 220 22.62 -2.52 2.87
CA GLY A 220 21.48 -3.27 2.34
C GLY A 220 20.34 -2.37 1.92
N ILE A 221 19.46 -2.88 1.05
CA ILE A 221 18.29 -2.15 0.53
C ILE A 221 17.04 -2.53 1.34
N VAL A 222 16.31 -1.53 1.83
CA VAL A 222 15.10 -1.71 2.64
C VAL A 222 14.06 -0.64 2.32
N ASN A 223 12.80 -0.84 2.69
CA ASN A 223 11.84 0.26 2.72
C ASN A 223 12.09 1.14 3.96
N HIS A 224 12.03 2.45 3.78
CA HIS A 224 12.32 3.44 4.82
C HIS A 224 11.49 3.23 6.10
N TYR A 225 10.22 2.88 5.98
CA TYR A 225 9.30 2.73 7.11
C TYR A 225 9.69 1.58 8.07
N TYR A 226 10.38 0.55 7.59
CA TYR A 226 10.89 -0.50 8.49
C TYR A 226 11.95 0.04 9.43
N VAL A 227 12.86 0.89 8.92
CA VAL A 227 13.89 1.53 9.75
C VAL A 227 13.23 2.50 10.73
N ALA A 228 12.26 3.29 10.28
CA ALA A 228 11.52 4.22 11.11
C ALA A 228 10.79 3.51 12.26
N ARG A 229 10.09 2.41 11.97
CA ARG A 229 9.40 1.58 12.98
C ARG A 229 10.36 0.98 13.99
N MET A 230 11.53 0.52 13.55
CA MET A 230 12.56 0.00 14.46
C MET A 230 13.08 1.13 15.37
N LEU A 231 13.41 2.31 14.82
CA LEU A 231 13.87 3.47 15.59
C LEU A 231 12.83 3.95 16.61
N ALA A 232 11.55 3.92 16.23
CA ALA A 232 10.41 4.25 17.09
C ALA A 232 10.14 3.19 18.19
N GLY A 233 10.85 2.06 18.17
CA GLY A 233 10.65 0.98 19.15
C GLY A 233 9.43 0.08 18.89
N VAL A 234 8.72 0.23 17.78
CA VAL A 234 7.54 -0.58 17.43
C VAL A 234 7.87 -2.08 17.39
N ASN A 235 9.10 -2.42 16.99
CA ASN A 235 9.60 -3.79 16.92
C ASN A 235 10.34 -4.22 18.21
N GLY A 236 10.23 -3.42 19.28
CA GLY A 236 10.88 -3.63 20.55
C GLY A 236 12.24 -2.95 20.72
N ARG A 237 12.66 -2.77 22.00
CA ARG A 237 13.88 -2.04 22.37
C ARG A 237 15.15 -2.53 21.68
N ARG A 238 15.27 -3.84 21.51
CA ARG A 238 16.47 -4.45 20.87
C ARG A 238 16.61 -4.03 19.40
N ASP A 239 15.50 -3.99 18.67
CA ASP A 239 15.49 -3.56 17.26
C ASP A 239 15.78 -2.07 17.12
N ALA A 240 15.27 -1.24 18.05
CA ALA A 240 15.61 0.17 18.09
C ALA A 240 17.13 0.39 18.25
N LEU A 241 17.78 -0.38 19.13
CA LEU A 241 19.23 -0.33 19.31
C LEU A 241 20.02 -0.80 18.08
N TYR A 242 19.48 -1.75 17.30
CA TYR A 242 20.07 -2.14 16.03
C TYR A 242 19.96 -1.03 14.98
N ALA A 243 18.79 -0.47 14.79
CA ALA A 243 18.56 0.59 13.82
C ALA A 243 19.42 1.85 14.11
N LYS A 244 19.60 2.22 15.38
CA LYS A 244 20.47 3.34 15.79
C LYS A 244 21.96 3.19 15.41
N LYS A 245 22.41 2.00 15.04
CA LYS A 245 23.79 1.73 14.60
C LYS A 245 23.96 1.83 13.07
N THR A 246 22.90 2.16 12.35
CA THR A 246 22.88 2.25 10.89
C THR A 246 22.59 3.68 10.44
N SER A 247 23.17 4.09 9.34
CA SER A 247 22.81 5.31 8.62
C SER A 247 21.82 4.97 7.53
N VAL A 248 20.83 5.83 7.32
CA VAL A 248 19.90 5.75 6.19
C VAL A 248 20.44 6.62 5.07
N ILE A 249 20.49 6.06 3.88
CA ILE A 249 20.90 6.75 2.65
C ILE A 249 19.68 6.72 1.72
N THR A 250 19.17 7.90 1.41
CA THR A 250 18.05 8.08 0.47
C THR A 250 18.62 8.39 -0.90
N PRO A 251 18.45 7.51 -1.91
CA PRO A 251 18.92 7.77 -3.27
C PRO A 251 18.23 8.97 -3.91
N THR A 252 18.87 9.61 -4.86
CA THR A 252 18.29 10.72 -5.62
C THR A 252 18.58 10.53 -7.11
N PRO A 253 17.56 10.28 -7.95
CA PRO A 253 16.14 10.09 -7.61
C PRO A 253 15.89 8.76 -6.85
N ALA A 254 14.84 8.75 -6.04
CA ALA A 254 14.49 7.59 -5.22
C ALA A 254 13.35 6.78 -5.85
N HIS A 255 13.47 5.46 -5.84
CA HIS A 255 12.36 4.58 -6.22
C HIS A 255 11.22 4.65 -5.21
N VAL A 256 10.05 5.05 -5.69
CA VAL A 256 8.81 5.14 -4.92
C VAL A 256 7.89 3.98 -5.30
N ASN A 257 7.28 3.37 -4.31
CA ASN A 257 6.27 2.35 -4.49
C ASN A 257 5.02 2.69 -3.66
N ILE A 258 3.91 1.99 -3.86
CA ILE A 258 2.61 2.36 -3.32
C ILE A 258 1.89 1.22 -2.58
N SER A 259 0.96 1.58 -1.70
CA SER A 259 -0.24 0.79 -1.47
C SER A 259 -1.37 1.40 -2.28
N ALA A 260 -2.18 0.57 -2.92
CA ALA A 260 -3.25 1.02 -3.79
C ALA A 260 -4.53 0.24 -3.55
N GLY A 261 -5.66 0.82 -3.95
CA GLY A 261 -6.98 0.19 -3.91
C GLY A 261 -7.69 0.29 -5.26
N GLY A 262 -8.55 -0.69 -5.52
CA GLY A 262 -9.44 -0.70 -6.67
C GLY A 262 -10.75 -1.40 -6.33
N VAL A 263 -11.85 -1.01 -6.98
CA VAL A 263 -13.15 -1.65 -6.81
C VAL A 263 -13.14 -2.98 -7.55
N ALA A 264 -13.55 -4.04 -6.86
CA ALA A 264 -13.59 -5.37 -7.46
C ALA A 264 -14.56 -5.43 -8.64
N LYS A 265 -14.23 -6.22 -9.66
CA LYS A 265 -15.02 -6.35 -10.92
C LYS A 265 -16.49 -6.65 -10.67
N TYR A 266 -16.78 -7.45 -9.68
CA TYR A 266 -18.12 -7.92 -9.34
C TYR A 266 -18.57 -7.45 -7.94
N ALA A 267 -18.16 -6.23 -7.56
CA ALA A 267 -18.56 -5.64 -6.27
C ALA A 267 -20.09 -5.55 -6.15
N ASN A 268 -20.63 -6.11 -5.08
CA ASN A 268 -22.06 -6.02 -4.78
C ASN A 268 -22.44 -4.64 -4.24
N ASN A 269 -21.52 -3.99 -3.51
CA ASN A 269 -21.71 -2.69 -2.89
C ASN A 269 -20.75 -1.66 -3.54
N LYS A 270 -20.87 -1.50 -4.88
CA LYS A 270 -19.99 -0.62 -5.66
C LYS A 270 -19.97 0.82 -5.14
N ALA A 271 -21.13 1.40 -4.84
CA ALA A 271 -21.22 2.79 -4.39
C ALA A 271 -20.49 2.99 -3.05
N GLU A 272 -20.65 2.06 -2.11
CA GLU A 272 -19.97 2.06 -0.82
C GLU A 272 -18.45 1.86 -0.97
N ALA A 273 -18.04 1.00 -1.92
CA ALA A 273 -16.62 0.77 -2.23
C ALA A 273 -15.97 2.01 -2.82
N VAL A 274 -16.63 2.72 -3.74
CA VAL A 274 -16.15 3.99 -4.29
C VAL A 274 -16.01 5.03 -3.18
N ARG A 275 -17.03 5.22 -2.33
CA ARG A 275 -16.97 6.17 -1.21
C ARG A 275 -15.82 5.86 -0.24
N LEU A 276 -15.58 4.58 0.03
CA LEU A 276 -14.46 4.20 0.89
C LEU A 276 -13.13 4.48 0.20
N LEU A 277 -12.98 4.16 -1.09
CA LEU A 277 -11.76 4.43 -1.84
C LEU A 277 -11.46 5.93 -1.90
N GLU A 278 -12.46 6.77 -2.17
CA GLU A 278 -12.35 8.24 -2.11
C GLU A 278 -11.90 8.72 -0.74
N PHE A 279 -12.50 8.20 0.33
CA PHE A 279 -12.11 8.55 1.70
C PHE A 279 -10.65 8.16 1.98
N LEU A 280 -10.23 6.94 1.61
CA LEU A 280 -8.87 6.44 1.86
C LEU A 280 -7.81 7.18 1.04
N ALA A 281 -8.12 7.59 -0.19
CA ALA A 281 -7.24 8.33 -1.07
C ALA A 281 -7.21 9.84 -0.77
N SER A 282 -8.21 10.36 -0.07
CA SER A 282 -8.24 11.77 0.34
C SER A 282 -7.00 12.16 1.16
N PRO A 283 -6.62 13.45 1.21
CA PRO A 283 -5.49 13.90 2.04
C PRO A 283 -5.58 13.42 3.49
N ARG A 284 -6.79 13.41 4.08
CA ARG A 284 -7.02 12.95 5.45
C ARG A 284 -6.91 11.43 5.59
N GLY A 285 -7.51 10.68 4.68
CA GLY A 285 -7.47 9.21 4.69
C GLY A 285 -6.07 8.68 4.44
N SER A 286 -5.40 9.19 3.41
CA SER A 286 -4.02 8.85 3.08
C SER A 286 -3.06 9.13 4.26
N LYS A 287 -3.19 10.29 4.90
CA LYS A 287 -2.43 10.63 6.11
C LYS A 287 -2.75 9.71 7.28
N GLY A 288 -4.02 9.36 7.46
CA GLY A 288 -4.47 8.42 8.50
C GLY A 288 -3.85 7.02 8.33
N LEU A 289 -3.73 6.54 7.10
CA LEU A 289 -3.07 5.26 6.78
C LEU A 289 -1.54 5.35 6.92
N ALA A 290 -0.94 6.44 6.46
CA ALA A 290 0.51 6.57 6.33
C ALA A 290 1.20 6.93 7.65
N ALA A 291 0.65 7.85 8.44
CA ALA A 291 1.31 8.38 9.63
C ALA A 291 1.67 7.28 10.65
N PRO A 292 0.76 6.41 11.09
CA PRO A 292 1.07 5.40 12.10
C PRO A 292 1.95 4.26 11.57
N THR A 293 2.05 4.08 10.25
CA THR A 293 2.89 3.07 9.61
C THR A 293 4.27 3.60 9.22
N PHE A 294 4.50 4.91 9.34
CA PHE A 294 5.69 5.62 8.87
C PHE A 294 5.85 5.63 7.33
N GLU A 295 4.82 5.27 6.59
CA GLU A 295 4.74 5.51 5.14
C GLU A 295 4.53 7.01 4.87
N HIS A 296 4.63 7.44 3.62
CA HIS A 296 4.30 8.81 3.22
C HIS A 296 2.86 8.87 2.72
N PRO A 297 2.10 9.92 3.05
CA PRO A 297 0.86 10.26 2.36
C PRO A 297 1.10 10.52 0.87
N LEU A 298 0.03 10.59 0.07
CA LEU A 298 0.15 10.77 -1.39
C LEU A 298 0.85 12.06 -1.80
N ASN A 299 0.46 13.18 -1.20
CA ASN A 299 0.87 14.51 -1.63
C ASN A 299 1.85 15.21 -0.67
N GLU A 300 2.24 14.56 0.42
CA GLU A 300 3.15 15.14 1.40
C GLU A 300 4.16 14.12 1.95
N VAL A 301 5.20 14.61 2.60
CA VAL A 301 6.14 13.77 3.36
C VAL A 301 5.54 13.45 4.72
N ASN A 302 5.81 12.26 5.26
CA ASN A 302 5.41 11.92 6.62
C ASN A 302 6.06 12.87 7.63
N GLN A 303 5.24 13.50 8.47
CA GLN A 303 5.67 14.54 9.40
C GLN A 303 6.31 13.99 10.68
N ASN A 304 6.43 12.68 10.85
CA ASN A 304 7.12 12.08 11.97
C ASN A 304 8.61 12.43 11.95
N GLN A 305 9.15 12.91 13.07
CA GLN A 305 10.53 13.39 13.16
C GLN A 305 11.57 12.31 12.76
N ILE A 306 11.29 11.03 13.05
CA ILE A 306 12.17 9.93 12.64
C ILE A 306 12.28 9.84 11.13
N VAL A 307 11.15 9.98 10.42
CA VAL A 307 11.13 9.96 8.95
C VAL A 307 11.80 11.19 8.36
N LYS A 308 11.54 12.37 8.94
CA LYS A 308 12.22 13.62 8.55
C LYS A 308 13.74 13.54 8.67
N ASN A 309 14.23 12.84 9.68
CA ASN A 309 15.69 12.66 9.87
C ASN A 309 16.36 11.80 8.78
N PHE A 310 15.59 11.14 7.91
CA PHE A 310 16.14 10.44 6.74
C PHE A 310 16.43 11.39 5.56
N GLY A 311 16.10 12.67 5.72
CA GLY A 311 16.22 13.71 4.69
C GLY A 311 15.07 13.69 3.70
N ASP A 312 15.05 14.73 2.86
CA ASP A 312 14.12 14.84 1.76
C ASP A 312 14.48 13.84 0.65
N PHE A 313 13.51 13.50 -0.16
CA PHE A 313 13.72 12.67 -1.35
C PHE A 313 13.04 13.28 -2.57
N THR A 314 13.68 13.12 -3.70
CA THR A 314 13.09 13.40 -5.01
C THR A 314 12.66 12.06 -5.61
N PRO A 315 11.36 11.82 -5.81
CA PRO A 315 10.90 10.61 -6.46
C PRO A 315 11.40 10.58 -7.91
N ASP A 316 11.66 9.40 -8.44
CA ASP A 316 11.86 9.25 -9.87
C ASP A 316 10.54 9.49 -10.64
N LYS A 317 10.63 9.49 -11.98
CA LYS A 317 9.48 9.76 -12.84
C LYS A 317 8.77 8.49 -13.31
N VAL A 318 9.24 7.32 -12.89
CA VAL A 318 8.66 6.03 -13.32
C VAL A 318 7.27 5.89 -12.73
N THR A 319 6.31 5.62 -13.61
CA THR A 319 4.94 5.41 -13.21
C THR A 319 4.72 4.02 -12.60
N VAL A 320 3.65 3.87 -11.86
CA VAL A 320 3.28 2.57 -11.28
C VAL A 320 2.97 1.54 -12.36
N ASP A 321 2.41 1.96 -13.48
CA ASP A 321 2.13 1.10 -14.64
C ASP A 321 3.41 0.56 -15.25
N GLU A 322 4.40 1.41 -15.51
CA GLU A 322 5.71 1.01 -16.04
C GLU A 322 6.41 -0.01 -15.12
N LEU A 323 6.27 0.15 -13.79
CA LEU A 323 6.75 -0.85 -12.83
C LEU A 323 6.05 -2.20 -13.02
N GLY A 324 4.74 -2.18 -13.22
CA GLY A 324 3.93 -3.37 -13.45
C GLY A 324 4.24 -4.06 -14.78
N GLU A 325 4.45 -3.28 -15.84
CA GLU A 325 4.79 -3.77 -17.18
C GLU A 325 6.14 -4.48 -17.21
N ASN A 326 7.14 -3.90 -16.53
CA ASN A 326 8.48 -4.44 -16.48
C ASN A 326 8.70 -5.51 -15.39
N ASN A 327 7.67 -5.85 -14.60
CA ASN A 327 7.83 -6.78 -13.48
C ASN A 327 8.27 -8.19 -13.90
N SER A 328 7.70 -8.75 -14.97
CA SER A 328 8.06 -10.09 -15.47
C SER A 328 9.51 -10.12 -15.96
N LEU A 329 9.94 -9.09 -16.68
CA LEU A 329 11.32 -8.95 -17.14
C LEU A 329 12.28 -8.79 -15.95
N ALA A 330 11.92 -7.98 -14.97
CA ALA A 330 12.69 -7.81 -13.73
C ALA A 330 12.91 -9.14 -13.01
N ILE A 331 11.86 -9.95 -12.83
CA ILE A 331 11.96 -11.28 -12.20
C ILE A 331 12.90 -12.20 -12.99
N LYS A 332 12.83 -12.18 -14.33
CA LYS A 332 13.70 -12.97 -15.20
C LYS A 332 15.15 -12.55 -15.02
N MET A 333 15.44 -11.24 -15.12
CA MET A 333 16.80 -10.70 -14.98
C MET A 333 17.39 -10.96 -13.59
N MET A 334 16.60 -10.85 -12.53
CA MET A 334 17.03 -11.18 -11.17
C MET A 334 17.43 -12.66 -11.07
N LYS A 335 16.65 -13.57 -11.67
CA LYS A 335 16.96 -15.01 -11.69
C LYS A 335 18.26 -15.27 -12.45
N GLU A 336 18.44 -14.67 -13.62
CA GLU A 336 19.64 -14.81 -14.45
C GLU A 336 20.90 -14.29 -13.74
N ALA A 337 20.77 -13.22 -12.94
CA ALA A 337 21.85 -12.69 -12.12
C ALA A 337 22.18 -13.55 -10.88
N GLY A 338 21.42 -14.61 -10.58
CA GLY A 338 21.61 -15.44 -9.38
C GLY A 338 21.08 -14.83 -8.10
N TRP A 339 20.09 -13.95 -8.20
CA TRP A 339 19.35 -13.44 -7.04
C TRP A 339 18.28 -14.45 -6.64
N ASP A 340 18.44 -15.16 -5.52
CA ASP A 340 17.52 -16.19 -5.00
C ASP A 340 16.62 -15.70 -3.85
#